data_d99e422ff871ddea2d2e9ec0a2627a13
#
_entry.id   d99e422ff871ddea2d2e9ec0a2627a13
#
_cell.length_a   1.000
_cell.length_b   1.000
_cell.length_c   1.000
_cell.angle_alpha   90.00
_cell.angle_beta   90.00
_cell.angle_gamma   90.00
#
_symmetry.space_group_name_H-M   'P 1'
#
loop_
_entity.id
_entity.type
_entity.pdbx_description
1 polymer ?
#
loop_
_entity_poly.entity_id
_entity_poly.type
_entity_poly.pdbx_seq_one_letter_code
_entity_poly.pdbx_strand_id
1 'polypeptide(L)'
;MQSEQMPAQSESLAASRDTGRNSQDIEDFIYLISHDVRSSVRALLELPNWISEDLEEAGFPVQGQVAASIDLMNRHTSRLDRMLVDLLTFSRIGRMQRVETLSLDAVLDQVLEELDILGAFVVTRDLKGLEITIGNRDILTLLSALISNAVRHHDKTSGKIHVAALMDGTEVVLSVSDDGPGIAEEFRERIFGAMITLRPRDEVEGSGMGLTNVRKIANFYGGTASVVPTVFGKGCCIEVRTTGRCQPDNPNKL
;
A
#
# COMPACT_ATOMS: atom_id res chain seq x y z
N MET A 1 -30.09 35.52 -37.34
CA MET A 1 -28.70 35.03 -37.16
C MET A 1 -28.57 34.64 -35.70
N GLN A 2 -28.87 33.42 -35.40
CA GLN A 2 -28.55 32.77 -34.11
C GLN A 2 -27.84 31.47 -34.48
N SER A 3 -26.52 31.46 -34.36
CA SER A 3 -25.64 30.33 -34.59
C SER A 3 -25.22 29.79 -33.25
N GLU A 4 -25.60 28.56 -32.99
CA GLU A 4 -24.75 27.42 -32.67
C GLU A 4 -23.54 27.70 -31.76
N GLN A 5 -23.70 27.41 -30.48
CA GLN A 5 -22.61 27.04 -29.57
C GLN A 5 -23.10 25.97 -28.59
N MET A 6 -23.09 24.70 -29.03
CA MET A 6 -23.04 23.54 -28.12
C MET A 6 -22.66 22.28 -28.92
N PRO A 7 -21.35 21.90 -28.93
CA PRO A 7 -21.03 20.49 -28.77
C PRO A 7 -19.82 20.16 -27.88
N ALA A 8 -19.04 21.14 -27.35
CA ALA A 8 -17.79 20.84 -26.65
C ALA A 8 -17.96 20.17 -25.27
N GLN A 9 -19.10 20.35 -24.59
CA GLN A 9 -19.34 19.73 -23.27
C GLN A 9 -19.75 18.27 -23.35
N SER A 10 -20.37 17.81 -24.43
CA SER A 10 -20.81 16.43 -24.59
C SER A 10 -19.64 15.48 -24.94
N GLU A 11 -18.67 15.95 -25.71
CA GLU A 11 -17.47 15.16 -26.06
C GLU A 11 -16.51 14.99 -24.85
N SER A 12 -16.36 16.02 -24.01
CA SER A 12 -15.57 15.94 -22.78
C SER A 12 -16.16 14.95 -21.77
N LEU A 13 -17.49 14.91 -21.63
CA LEU A 13 -18.19 13.97 -20.75
C LEU A 13 -18.15 12.53 -21.30
N ALA A 14 -18.17 12.32 -22.59
CA ALA A 14 -18.05 11.00 -23.22
C ALA A 14 -16.62 10.44 -23.08
N ALA A 15 -15.59 11.26 -23.31
CA ALA A 15 -14.20 10.88 -23.16
C ALA A 15 -13.84 10.56 -21.69
N SER A 16 -14.42 11.29 -20.72
CA SER A 16 -14.23 11.02 -19.29
C SER A 16 -14.91 9.71 -18.85
N ARG A 17 -16.06 9.37 -19.42
CA ARG A 17 -16.75 8.10 -19.15
C ARG A 17 -16.03 6.89 -19.75
N ASP A 18 -15.39 7.04 -20.88
CA ASP A 18 -14.67 5.96 -21.55
C ASP A 18 -13.34 5.64 -20.86
N THR A 19 -12.63 6.65 -20.35
CA THR A 19 -11.43 6.48 -19.53
C THR A 19 -11.73 5.84 -18.17
N GLY A 20 -12.84 6.20 -17.52
CA GLY A 20 -13.28 5.59 -16.25
C GLY A 20 -13.65 4.10 -16.43
N ARG A 21 -14.35 3.75 -17.50
CA ARG A 21 -14.73 2.38 -17.82
C ARG A 21 -13.52 1.49 -18.12
N ASN A 22 -12.58 1.99 -18.90
CA ASN A 22 -11.35 1.28 -19.23
C ASN A 22 -10.46 1.03 -18.01
N SER A 23 -10.42 1.96 -17.05
CA SER A 23 -9.70 1.78 -15.78
C SER A 23 -10.35 0.70 -14.91
N GLN A 24 -11.69 0.63 -14.90
CA GLN A 24 -12.44 -0.34 -14.13
C GLN A 24 -12.29 -1.76 -14.67
N ASP A 25 -12.34 -1.91 -15.98
CA ASP A 25 -12.15 -3.19 -16.68
C ASP A 25 -10.73 -3.75 -16.43
N ILE A 26 -9.71 -2.88 -16.41
CA ILE A 26 -8.34 -3.25 -16.07
C ILE A 26 -8.22 -3.71 -14.61
N GLU A 27 -8.87 -3.03 -13.67
CA GLU A 27 -8.83 -3.42 -12.25
C GLU A 27 -9.56 -4.74 -12.00
N ASP A 28 -10.68 -4.99 -12.67
CA ASP A 28 -11.41 -6.25 -12.61
C ASP A 28 -10.59 -7.40 -13.22
N PHE A 29 -9.90 -7.14 -14.32
CA PHE A 29 -8.98 -8.07 -14.95
C PHE A 29 -7.78 -8.42 -14.03
N ILE A 30 -7.18 -7.40 -13.38
CA ILE A 30 -6.11 -7.59 -12.38
C ILE A 30 -6.63 -8.46 -11.23
N TYR A 31 -7.85 -8.21 -10.75
CA TYR A 31 -8.46 -8.99 -9.69
C TYR A 31 -8.61 -10.47 -10.07
N LEU A 32 -9.21 -10.75 -11.23
CA LEU A 32 -9.46 -12.12 -11.70
C LEU A 32 -8.15 -12.89 -11.90
N ILE A 33 -7.18 -12.30 -12.61
CA ILE A 33 -5.89 -12.96 -12.85
C ILE A 33 -5.14 -13.18 -11.53
N SER A 34 -5.09 -12.17 -10.66
CA SER A 34 -4.35 -12.30 -9.39
C SER A 34 -4.96 -13.36 -8.49
N HIS A 35 -6.29 -13.50 -8.49
CA HIS A 35 -6.99 -14.55 -7.74
C HIS A 35 -6.63 -15.95 -8.26
N ASP A 36 -6.68 -16.16 -9.57
CA ASP A 36 -6.44 -17.48 -10.17
C ASP A 36 -4.97 -17.89 -10.10
N VAL A 37 -4.05 -16.93 -10.36
CA VAL A 37 -2.60 -17.17 -10.23
C VAL A 37 -2.21 -17.45 -8.79
N ARG A 38 -2.87 -16.83 -7.80
CA ARG A 38 -2.56 -17.06 -6.38
C ARG A 38 -2.76 -18.51 -5.96
N SER A 39 -3.74 -19.21 -6.52
CA SER A 39 -3.95 -20.64 -6.24
C SER A 39 -2.74 -21.49 -6.68
N SER A 40 -2.17 -21.18 -7.84
CA SER A 40 -0.96 -21.85 -8.35
C SER A 40 0.28 -21.50 -7.52
N VAL A 41 0.40 -20.23 -7.11
CA VAL A 41 1.53 -19.75 -6.28
C VAL A 41 1.50 -20.39 -4.89
N ARG A 42 0.32 -20.62 -4.30
CA ARG A 42 0.21 -21.33 -3.02
C ARG A 42 0.76 -22.75 -3.12
N ALA A 43 0.48 -23.47 -4.20
CA ALA A 43 1.09 -24.79 -4.41
C ALA A 43 2.62 -24.69 -4.52
N LEU A 44 3.13 -23.66 -5.21
CA LEU A 44 4.58 -23.43 -5.32
C LEU A 44 5.25 -23.06 -3.98
N LEU A 45 4.52 -22.51 -3.02
CA LEU A 45 5.04 -22.20 -1.67
C LEU A 45 5.28 -23.47 -0.83
N GLU A 46 4.47 -24.51 -1.05
CA GLU A 46 4.58 -25.77 -0.30
C GLU A 46 5.66 -26.71 -0.88
N LEU A 47 5.89 -26.67 -2.19
CA LEU A 47 6.79 -27.61 -2.87
C LEU A 47 8.23 -27.62 -2.32
N PRO A 48 8.88 -26.49 -1.99
CA PRO A 48 10.24 -26.53 -1.44
C PRO A 48 10.32 -27.24 -0.08
N ASN A 49 9.26 -27.11 0.74
CA ASN A 49 9.19 -27.80 2.03
C ASN A 49 9.01 -29.29 1.84
N TRP A 50 8.11 -29.72 0.97
CA TRP A 50 7.92 -31.15 0.65
C TRP A 50 9.19 -31.76 0.06
N ILE A 51 9.89 -31.07 -0.84
CA ILE A 51 11.18 -31.51 -1.37
C ILE A 51 12.21 -31.71 -0.24
N SER A 52 12.23 -30.80 0.74
CA SER A 52 13.15 -30.92 1.88
C SER A 52 12.81 -32.13 2.75
N GLU A 53 11.52 -32.33 3.06
CA GLU A 53 11.01 -33.46 3.84
C GLU A 53 11.29 -34.80 3.14
N ASP A 54 10.98 -34.92 1.84
CA ASP A 54 11.23 -36.11 1.05
C ASP A 54 12.71 -36.50 0.97
N LEU A 55 13.60 -35.48 0.85
CA LEU A 55 15.05 -35.71 0.84
C LEU A 55 15.55 -36.20 2.20
N GLU A 56 15.08 -35.61 3.29
CA GLU A 56 15.46 -36.03 4.64
C GLU A 56 14.95 -37.42 4.98
N GLU A 57 13.71 -37.76 4.60
CA GLU A 57 13.16 -39.10 4.77
C GLU A 57 13.91 -40.16 3.93
N ALA A 58 14.40 -39.75 2.77
CA ALA A 58 15.24 -40.63 1.92
C ALA A 58 16.70 -40.75 2.43
N GLY A 59 17.05 -40.12 3.54
CA GLY A 59 18.38 -40.13 4.14
C GLY A 59 19.39 -39.19 3.48
N PHE A 60 18.93 -38.22 2.67
CA PHE A 60 19.76 -37.20 2.06
C PHE A 60 19.62 -35.89 2.84
N PRO A 61 20.63 -35.48 3.63
CA PRO A 61 20.55 -34.24 4.39
C PRO A 61 20.47 -33.02 3.45
N VAL A 62 19.53 -32.12 3.71
CA VAL A 62 19.37 -30.86 2.96
C VAL A 62 20.45 -29.87 3.38
N GLN A 63 21.59 -29.88 2.68
CA GLN A 63 22.78 -29.11 2.98
C GLN A 63 23.43 -28.50 1.71
N GLY A 64 24.31 -27.51 1.91
CA GLY A 64 25.11 -26.92 0.84
C GLY A 64 24.27 -26.33 -0.28
N GLN A 65 24.56 -26.72 -1.53
CA GLN A 65 23.91 -26.16 -2.73
C GLN A 65 22.40 -26.45 -2.78
N VAL A 66 21.96 -27.62 -2.29
CA VAL A 66 20.54 -27.98 -2.26
C VAL A 66 19.77 -27.08 -1.32
N ALA A 67 20.25 -26.89 -0.08
CA ALA A 67 19.66 -25.98 0.88
C ALA A 67 19.57 -24.54 0.34
N ALA A 68 20.66 -24.04 -0.27
CA ALA A 68 20.71 -22.72 -0.89
C ALA A 68 19.69 -22.56 -2.04
N SER A 69 19.46 -23.62 -2.82
CA SER A 69 18.46 -23.61 -3.89
C SER A 69 17.03 -23.58 -3.35
N ILE A 70 16.74 -24.34 -2.30
CA ILE A 70 15.45 -24.38 -1.61
C ILE A 70 15.16 -23.01 -0.98
N ASP A 71 16.14 -22.41 -0.30
CA ASP A 71 15.99 -21.06 0.26
C ASP A 71 15.71 -20.01 -0.83
N LEU A 72 16.36 -20.14 -1.99
CA LEU A 72 16.12 -19.25 -3.12
C LEU A 72 14.69 -19.41 -3.67
N MET A 73 14.21 -20.64 -3.80
CA MET A 73 12.83 -20.93 -4.20
C MET A 73 11.84 -20.31 -3.21
N ASN A 74 12.03 -20.52 -1.90
CA ASN A 74 11.18 -19.97 -0.85
C ASN A 74 11.13 -18.43 -0.91
N ARG A 75 12.26 -17.76 -1.10
CA ARG A 75 12.31 -16.29 -1.23
C ARG A 75 11.53 -15.80 -2.47
N HIS A 76 11.71 -16.45 -3.62
CA HIS A 76 11.04 -16.03 -4.85
C HIS A 76 9.53 -16.30 -4.82
N THR A 77 9.10 -17.45 -4.32
CA THR A 77 7.67 -17.79 -4.22
C THR A 77 6.94 -16.92 -3.19
N SER A 78 7.54 -16.68 -2.01
CA SER A 78 7.01 -15.76 -1.01
C SER A 78 6.88 -14.33 -1.52
N ARG A 79 7.85 -13.88 -2.33
CA ARG A 79 7.80 -12.58 -2.98
C ARG A 79 6.66 -12.50 -4.01
N LEU A 80 6.47 -13.56 -4.81
CA LEU A 80 5.39 -13.61 -5.80
C LEU A 80 4.03 -13.59 -5.12
N ASP A 81 3.82 -14.33 -4.03
CA ASP A 81 2.56 -14.28 -3.27
C ASP A 81 2.30 -12.86 -2.73
N ARG A 82 3.29 -12.21 -2.13
CA ARG A 82 3.14 -10.81 -1.67
C ARG A 82 2.75 -9.85 -2.80
N MET A 83 3.36 -9.98 -3.98
CA MET A 83 2.98 -9.16 -5.14
C MET A 83 1.52 -9.38 -5.54
N LEU A 84 1.04 -10.62 -5.53
CA LEU A 84 -0.35 -10.95 -5.84
C LEU A 84 -1.32 -10.39 -4.78
N VAL A 85 -0.97 -10.50 -3.49
CA VAL A 85 -1.75 -9.90 -2.40
C VAL A 85 -1.87 -8.39 -2.58
N ASP A 86 -0.76 -7.72 -2.90
CA ASP A 86 -0.75 -6.27 -3.09
C ASP A 86 -1.51 -5.83 -4.34
N LEU A 87 -1.46 -6.61 -5.43
CA LEU A 87 -2.28 -6.37 -6.62
C LEU A 87 -3.78 -6.56 -6.32
N LEU A 88 -4.15 -7.60 -5.56
CA LEU A 88 -5.52 -7.79 -5.10
C LEU A 88 -5.97 -6.64 -4.20
N THR A 89 -5.11 -6.16 -3.31
CA THR A 89 -5.39 -5.00 -2.47
C THR A 89 -5.61 -3.75 -3.33
N PHE A 90 -4.71 -3.50 -4.28
CA PHE A 90 -4.83 -2.40 -5.24
C PHE A 90 -6.16 -2.41 -5.99
N SER A 91 -6.59 -3.58 -6.49
CA SER A 91 -7.86 -3.70 -7.23
C SER A 91 -9.11 -3.47 -6.36
N ARG A 92 -8.99 -3.66 -5.04
CA ARG A 92 -10.10 -3.55 -4.08
C ARG A 92 -10.23 -2.19 -3.41
N ILE A 93 -9.23 -1.31 -3.53
CA ILE A 93 -9.27 0.04 -2.94
C ILE A 93 -10.52 0.77 -3.41
N GLY A 94 -11.30 1.30 -2.45
CA GLY A 94 -12.55 1.99 -2.69
C GLY A 94 -13.75 1.11 -3.04
N ARG A 95 -13.57 -0.22 -3.07
CA ARG A 95 -14.61 -1.15 -3.50
C ARG A 95 -15.00 -2.11 -2.37
N MET A 96 -16.24 -2.62 -2.43
CA MET A 96 -16.76 -3.70 -1.58
C MET A 96 -16.58 -3.44 -0.08
N GLN A 97 -16.70 -2.20 0.35
CA GLN A 97 -16.69 -1.79 1.75
C GLN A 97 -17.59 -0.58 1.97
N ARG A 98 -18.08 -0.43 3.18
CA ARG A 98 -18.82 0.77 3.58
C ARG A 98 -17.83 1.86 3.97
N VAL A 99 -18.16 3.10 3.62
CA VAL A 99 -17.50 4.29 4.14
C VAL A 99 -18.15 4.62 5.46
N GLU A 100 -17.37 4.73 6.51
CA GLU A 100 -17.82 4.98 7.87
C GLU A 100 -16.88 5.96 8.58
N THR A 101 -17.33 6.54 9.67
CA THR A 101 -16.51 7.44 10.48
C THR A 101 -15.78 6.62 11.53
N LEU A 102 -14.46 6.68 11.50
CA LEU A 102 -13.55 5.87 12.29
C LEU A 102 -12.62 6.73 13.13
N SER A 103 -12.36 6.33 14.37
CA SER A 103 -11.34 6.94 15.22
C SER A 103 -9.95 6.58 14.70
N LEU A 104 -9.13 7.58 14.39
CA LEU A 104 -7.73 7.36 13.97
C LEU A 104 -6.88 6.69 15.06
N ASP A 105 -7.16 6.98 16.33
CA ASP A 105 -6.47 6.32 17.44
C ASP A 105 -6.75 4.82 17.47
N ALA A 106 -8.02 4.40 17.33
CA ALA A 106 -8.40 2.99 17.32
C ALA A 106 -7.82 2.24 16.11
N VAL A 107 -7.84 2.88 14.93
CA VAL A 107 -7.23 2.30 13.72
C VAL A 107 -5.73 2.15 13.87
N LEU A 108 -5.05 3.15 14.44
CA LEU A 108 -3.60 3.08 14.69
C LEU A 108 -3.25 1.96 15.67
N ASP A 109 -4.02 1.81 16.75
CA ASP A 109 -3.81 0.73 17.73
C ASP A 109 -3.91 -0.65 17.07
N GLN A 110 -4.93 -0.86 16.24
CA GLN A 110 -5.08 -2.10 15.47
C GLN A 110 -3.89 -2.36 14.55
N VAL A 111 -3.42 -1.36 13.81
CA VAL A 111 -2.27 -1.50 12.90
C VAL A 111 -0.99 -1.82 13.66
N LEU A 112 -0.76 -1.18 14.82
CA LEU A 112 0.43 -1.43 15.63
C LEU A 112 0.44 -2.84 16.24
N GLU A 113 -0.73 -3.35 16.63
CA GLU A 113 -0.90 -4.72 17.10
C GLU A 113 -0.63 -5.74 15.97
N GLU A 114 -1.19 -5.53 14.78
CA GLU A 114 -1.00 -6.42 13.63
C GLU A 114 0.44 -6.46 13.10
N LEU A 115 1.17 -5.33 13.16
CA LEU A 115 2.54 -5.24 12.65
C LEU A 115 3.61 -5.75 13.62
N ASP A 116 3.26 -5.97 14.90
CA ASP A 116 4.16 -6.47 15.97
C ASP A 116 5.52 -5.72 16.03
N ILE A 117 5.50 -4.40 15.82
CA ILE A 117 6.72 -3.57 15.81
C ILE A 117 7.11 -3.04 17.18
N LEU A 118 6.33 -3.35 18.21
CA LEU A 118 6.53 -2.87 19.57
C LEU A 118 7.81 -3.49 20.15
N GLY A 119 8.75 -2.62 20.54
CA GLY A 119 10.02 -2.99 21.17
C GLY A 119 11.26 -2.56 20.38
N ALA A 120 11.22 -2.56 19.04
CA ALA A 120 12.31 -2.09 18.19
C ALA A 120 12.16 -0.61 17.79
N PHE A 121 10.92 -0.16 17.59
CA PHE A 121 10.62 1.21 17.22
C PHE A 121 9.72 1.89 18.26
N VAL A 122 10.04 3.15 18.58
CA VAL A 122 9.22 3.98 19.46
C VAL A 122 8.20 4.73 18.59
N VAL A 123 6.94 4.34 18.70
CA VAL A 123 5.85 5.03 17.99
C VAL A 123 5.21 6.07 18.89
N THR A 124 5.22 7.31 18.45
CA THR A 124 4.53 8.44 19.10
C THR A 124 3.37 8.92 18.24
N ARG A 125 2.31 9.48 18.86
CA ARG A 125 1.11 9.93 18.13
C ARG A 125 0.68 11.34 18.55
N ASP A 126 0.16 12.10 17.59
CA ASP A 126 -0.58 13.35 17.81
C ASP A 126 -1.82 13.35 16.91
N LEU A 127 -2.81 12.55 17.26
CA LEU A 127 -4.05 12.36 16.48
C LEU A 127 -5.21 13.21 17.01
N LYS A 128 -5.07 13.77 18.22
CA LYS A 128 -6.04 14.69 18.87
C LYS A 128 -7.48 14.15 18.94
N GLY A 129 -7.67 12.82 18.95
CA GLY A 129 -8.98 12.20 18.92
C GLY A 129 -9.73 12.43 17.60
N LEU A 130 -9.02 12.70 16.50
CA LEU A 130 -9.65 12.93 15.20
C LEU A 130 -10.28 11.67 14.65
N GLU A 131 -11.40 11.87 13.99
CA GLU A 131 -12.10 10.88 13.21
C GLU A 131 -11.94 11.13 11.72
N ILE A 132 -11.96 10.05 10.94
CA ILE A 132 -11.88 10.10 9.48
C ILE A 132 -13.04 9.33 8.86
N THR A 133 -13.65 9.87 7.82
CA THR A 133 -14.71 9.19 7.07
C THR A 133 -14.12 8.50 5.84
N ILE A 134 -13.94 7.19 5.93
CA ILE A 134 -13.21 6.37 4.96
C ILE A 134 -13.66 4.91 5.06
N GLY A 135 -13.34 4.07 4.08
CA GLY A 135 -13.50 2.62 4.20
C GLY A 135 -12.50 2.02 5.19
N ASN A 136 -12.97 1.18 6.11
CA ASN A 136 -12.14 0.60 7.16
C ASN A 136 -10.91 -0.15 6.60
N ARG A 137 -11.10 -0.94 5.55
CA ARG A 137 -9.98 -1.65 4.90
C ARG A 137 -8.96 -0.69 4.29
N ASP A 138 -9.42 0.41 3.70
CA ASP A 138 -8.53 1.37 3.04
C ASP A 138 -7.67 2.12 4.04
N ILE A 139 -8.22 2.55 5.19
CA ILE A 139 -7.41 3.25 6.21
C ILE A 139 -6.42 2.29 6.89
N LEU A 140 -6.79 1.04 7.15
CA LEU A 140 -5.88 0.02 7.66
C LEU A 140 -4.74 -0.23 6.66
N THR A 141 -5.05 -0.41 5.37
CA THR A 141 -4.06 -0.57 4.30
C THR A 141 -3.12 0.64 4.23
N LEU A 142 -3.64 1.85 4.32
CA LEU A 142 -2.88 3.09 4.26
C LEU A 142 -1.89 3.19 5.42
N LEU A 143 -2.37 3.08 6.67
CA LEU A 143 -1.51 3.18 7.85
C LEU A 143 -0.50 2.04 7.93
N SER A 144 -0.91 0.80 7.65
CA SER A 144 -0.01 -0.36 7.61
C SER A 144 1.10 -0.17 6.58
N ALA A 145 0.78 0.35 5.38
CA ALA A 145 1.77 0.62 4.35
C ALA A 145 2.77 1.71 4.77
N LEU A 146 2.30 2.80 5.38
CA LEU A 146 3.16 3.90 5.81
C LEU A 146 4.09 3.49 6.96
N ILE A 147 3.55 2.84 7.99
CA ILE A 147 4.31 2.41 9.17
C ILE A 147 5.29 1.30 8.80
N SER A 148 4.84 0.30 8.02
CA SER A 148 5.71 -0.77 7.52
C SER A 148 6.84 -0.23 6.64
N ASN A 149 6.58 0.82 5.85
CA ASN A 149 7.59 1.49 5.04
C ASN A 149 8.65 2.18 5.92
N ALA A 150 8.23 2.89 6.97
CA ALA A 150 9.13 3.54 7.93
C ALA A 150 10.05 2.51 8.62
N VAL A 151 9.53 1.34 8.99
CA VAL A 151 10.31 0.26 9.63
C VAL A 151 11.27 -0.40 8.63
N ARG A 152 10.78 -0.83 7.48
CA ARG A 152 11.57 -1.64 6.50
C ARG A 152 12.69 -0.86 5.83
N HIS A 153 12.49 0.43 5.61
CA HIS A 153 13.48 1.28 4.92
C HIS A 153 14.36 2.05 5.89
N HIS A 154 14.24 1.82 7.19
CA HIS A 154 15.12 2.39 8.18
C HIS A 154 16.56 1.86 8.00
N ASP A 155 17.57 2.69 8.32
CA ASP A 155 18.99 2.32 8.23
C ASP A 155 19.50 1.59 9.50
N LYS A 156 18.63 1.43 10.52
CA LYS A 156 18.91 0.77 11.80
C LYS A 156 17.80 -0.22 12.13
N THR A 157 18.08 -1.10 13.07
CA THR A 157 17.12 -2.08 13.61
C THR A 157 16.15 -1.47 14.63
N SER A 158 16.31 -0.20 14.98
CA SER A 158 15.45 0.55 15.91
C SER A 158 15.38 2.02 15.49
N GLY A 159 14.31 2.70 15.82
CA GLY A 159 14.12 4.10 15.45
C GLY A 159 12.87 4.70 16.08
N LYS A 160 12.51 5.89 15.59
CA LYS A 160 11.32 6.64 16.01
C LYS A 160 10.38 6.82 14.84
N ILE A 161 9.10 6.60 15.10
CA ILE A 161 8.02 6.86 14.17
C ILE A 161 7.04 7.82 14.86
N HIS A 162 6.62 8.86 14.16
CA HIS A 162 5.62 9.80 14.63
C HIS A 162 4.43 9.82 13.68
N VAL A 163 3.25 9.53 14.20
CA VAL A 163 1.99 9.55 13.47
C VAL A 163 1.18 10.76 13.94
N ALA A 164 0.89 11.68 13.04
CA ALA A 164 0.12 12.87 13.37
C ALA A 164 -1.06 13.05 12.41
N ALA A 165 -2.14 13.65 12.93
CA ALA A 165 -3.27 14.05 12.10
C ALA A 165 -3.78 15.43 12.53
N LEU A 166 -4.24 16.19 11.53
CA LEU A 166 -4.88 17.49 11.76
C LEU A 166 -5.98 17.72 10.73
N MET A 167 -6.89 18.64 11.06
CA MET A 167 -7.86 19.17 10.10
C MET A 167 -7.28 20.43 9.44
N ASP A 168 -7.26 20.45 8.11
CA ASP A 168 -6.93 21.60 7.29
C ASP A 168 -8.14 21.95 6.42
N GLY A 169 -8.96 22.88 6.92
CA GLY A 169 -10.27 23.17 6.33
C GLY A 169 -11.20 21.95 6.40
N THR A 170 -11.51 21.37 5.25
CA THR A 170 -12.35 20.15 5.12
C THR A 170 -11.55 18.87 4.91
N GLU A 171 -10.22 18.97 4.89
CA GLU A 171 -9.34 17.84 4.68
C GLU A 171 -8.82 17.30 6.01
N VAL A 172 -8.73 15.98 6.12
CA VAL A 172 -7.91 15.32 7.13
C VAL A 172 -6.52 15.16 6.53
N VAL A 173 -5.53 15.69 7.21
CA VAL A 173 -4.11 15.58 6.87
C VAL A 173 -3.49 14.58 7.84
N LEU A 174 -3.13 13.42 7.34
CA LEU A 174 -2.47 12.34 8.10
C LEU A 174 -1.01 12.26 7.67
N SER A 175 -0.10 12.20 8.62
CA SER A 175 1.33 12.10 8.34
C SER A 175 2.00 11.01 9.17
N VAL A 176 2.95 10.30 8.56
CA VAL A 176 3.84 9.35 9.22
C VAL A 176 5.27 9.77 8.95
N SER A 177 5.99 10.11 10.03
CA SER A 177 7.39 10.53 10.01
C SER A 177 8.28 9.47 10.64
N ASP A 178 9.46 9.25 10.06
CA ASP A 178 10.53 8.44 10.64
C ASP A 178 11.83 9.24 10.80
N ASP A 179 12.76 8.73 11.60
CA ASP A 179 14.11 9.29 11.81
C ASP A 179 15.19 8.53 11.02
N GLY A 180 14.79 7.84 9.96
CA GLY A 180 15.64 7.02 9.08
C GLY A 180 16.50 7.80 8.10
N PRO A 181 16.93 7.18 6.98
CA PRO A 181 17.85 7.79 6.02
C PRO A 181 17.20 8.91 5.18
N GLY A 182 15.86 8.92 5.07
CA GLY A 182 15.12 9.82 4.22
C GLY A 182 15.11 9.42 2.75
N ILE A 183 14.52 10.27 1.90
CA ILE A 183 14.36 10.04 0.47
C ILE A 183 14.88 11.26 -0.29
N ALA A 184 15.82 11.04 -1.23
CA ALA A 184 16.36 12.08 -2.07
C ALA A 184 15.23 12.72 -2.93
N GLU A 185 15.32 14.00 -3.17
CA GLU A 185 14.28 14.80 -3.80
C GLU A 185 13.85 14.26 -5.17
N GLU A 186 14.79 13.80 -5.95
CA GLU A 186 14.58 13.21 -7.29
C GLU A 186 13.73 11.93 -7.28
N PHE A 187 13.61 11.24 -6.12
CA PHE A 187 12.83 10.02 -5.98
C PHE A 187 11.46 10.21 -5.34
N ARG A 188 11.17 11.39 -4.73
CA ARG A 188 9.96 11.62 -3.95
C ARG A 188 8.66 11.38 -4.70
N GLU A 189 8.61 11.70 -5.99
CA GLU A 189 7.45 11.37 -6.83
C GLU A 189 7.46 9.89 -7.29
N ARG A 190 8.64 9.37 -7.59
CA ARG A 190 8.79 8.03 -8.15
C ARG A 190 8.41 6.92 -7.17
N ILE A 191 8.60 7.11 -5.87
CA ILE A 191 8.32 6.10 -4.85
C ILE A 191 6.84 5.68 -4.78
N PHE A 192 5.93 6.51 -5.30
CA PHE A 192 4.51 6.19 -5.38
C PHE A 192 4.13 5.42 -6.65
N GLY A 193 5.07 5.17 -7.55
CA GLY A 193 4.86 4.37 -8.76
C GLY A 193 4.75 2.88 -8.45
N ALA A 194 3.99 2.16 -9.27
CA ALA A 194 3.79 0.72 -9.10
C ALA A 194 5.11 -0.05 -9.23
N MET A 195 5.36 -0.97 -8.31
CA MET A 195 6.54 -1.86 -8.29
C MET A 195 7.89 -1.12 -8.22
N ILE A 196 7.89 0.13 -7.77
CA ILE A 196 9.13 0.92 -7.59
C ILE A 196 9.74 0.60 -6.24
N THR A 197 11.04 0.29 -6.24
CA THR A 197 11.88 0.13 -5.04
C THR A 197 13.18 0.91 -5.24
N LEU A 198 13.63 1.65 -4.23
CA LEU A 198 14.88 2.43 -4.29
C LEU A 198 16.12 1.63 -3.89
N ARG A 199 15.91 0.53 -3.17
CA ARG A 199 16.97 -0.40 -2.79
C ARG A 199 16.85 -1.69 -3.60
N PRO A 200 17.95 -2.42 -3.80
CA PRO A 200 17.90 -3.74 -4.41
C PRO A 200 16.89 -4.63 -3.67
N ARG A 201 16.13 -5.38 -4.43
CA ARG A 201 15.05 -6.22 -3.90
C ARG A 201 15.54 -7.39 -3.04
N ASP A 202 16.82 -7.67 -3.09
CA ASP A 202 17.50 -8.70 -2.28
C ASP A 202 17.88 -8.17 -0.89
N GLU A 203 17.95 -6.83 -0.72
CA GLU A 203 18.27 -6.17 0.55
C GLU A 203 17.02 -5.81 1.37
N VAL A 204 15.94 -5.42 0.71
CA VAL A 204 14.69 -5.04 1.36
C VAL A 204 13.53 -5.79 0.74
N GLU A 205 12.92 -6.65 1.55
CA GLU A 205 11.72 -7.38 1.14
C GLU A 205 10.54 -6.43 0.91
N GLY A 206 9.94 -6.48 -0.29
CA GLY A 206 8.73 -5.72 -0.60
C GLY A 206 8.33 -5.87 -2.06
N SER A 207 7.04 -5.68 -2.33
CA SER A 207 6.49 -5.69 -3.69
C SER A 207 6.72 -4.39 -4.44
N GLY A 208 6.94 -3.27 -3.72
CA GLY A 208 6.94 -1.91 -4.26
C GLY A 208 5.54 -1.37 -4.54
N MET A 209 4.49 -1.98 -3.97
CA MET A 209 3.09 -1.56 -4.15
C MET A 209 2.52 -0.77 -2.97
N GLY A 210 3.16 -0.79 -1.80
CA GLY A 210 2.62 -0.15 -0.60
C GLY A 210 2.30 1.33 -0.79
N LEU A 211 3.25 2.13 -1.27
CA LEU A 211 3.04 3.56 -1.52
C LEU A 211 2.15 3.84 -2.75
N THR A 212 2.09 2.93 -3.71
CA THR A 212 1.12 2.98 -4.82
C THR A 212 -0.30 2.85 -4.27
N ASN A 213 -0.53 1.92 -3.33
CA ASN A 213 -1.82 1.77 -2.65
C ASN A 213 -2.18 3.02 -1.85
N VAL A 214 -1.21 3.61 -1.12
CA VAL A 214 -1.40 4.87 -0.40
C VAL A 214 -1.86 5.99 -1.33
N ARG A 215 -1.19 6.19 -2.47
CA ARG A 215 -1.57 7.20 -3.48
C ARG A 215 -2.95 6.91 -4.06
N LYS A 216 -3.26 5.66 -4.37
CA LYS A 216 -4.59 5.28 -4.89
C LYS A 216 -5.69 5.57 -3.89
N ILE A 217 -5.48 5.24 -2.60
CA ILE A 217 -6.43 5.54 -1.52
C ILE A 217 -6.63 7.05 -1.42
N ALA A 218 -5.55 7.82 -1.32
CA ALA A 218 -5.63 9.27 -1.23
C ALA A 218 -6.46 9.86 -2.39
N ASN A 219 -6.14 9.48 -3.62
CA ASN A 219 -6.87 9.94 -4.82
C ASN A 219 -8.34 9.53 -4.81
N PHE A 220 -8.64 8.28 -4.39
CA PHE A 220 -10.02 7.79 -4.33
C PHE A 220 -10.88 8.60 -3.35
N TYR A 221 -10.29 9.07 -2.25
CA TYR A 221 -10.96 9.92 -1.25
C TYR A 221 -10.74 11.41 -1.50
N GLY A 222 -10.42 11.80 -2.74
CA GLY A 222 -10.38 13.19 -3.20
C GLY A 222 -9.19 14.00 -2.70
N GLY A 223 -8.09 13.34 -2.37
CA GLY A 223 -6.90 13.95 -1.83
C GLY A 223 -5.61 13.55 -2.55
N THR A 224 -4.47 13.68 -1.85
CA THR A 224 -3.13 13.46 -2.40
C THR A 224 -2.22 12.78 -1.39
N ALA A 225 -1.12 12.19 -1.87
CA ALA A 225 -0.03 11.68 -1.04
C ALA A 225 1.31 12.27 -1.53
N SER A 226 2.12 12.76 -0.61
CA SER A 226 3.39 13.42 -0.92
C SER A 226 4.44 13.22 0.18
N VAL A 227 5.72 13.41 -0.17
CA VAL A 227 6.82 13.45 0.79
C VAL A 227 7.01 14.90 1.25
N VAL A 228 6.97 15.11 2.56
CA VAL A 228 7.15 16.42 3.20
C VAL A 228 8.33 16.39 4.19
N PRO A 229 8.79 17.52 4.70
CA PRO A 229 9.83 17.54 5.75
C PRO A 229 9.41 16.76 6.99
N THR A 230 10.31 15.93 7.53
CA THR A 230 10.08 15.18 8.76
C THR A 230 10.22 16.07 10.01
N VAL A 231 9.50 15.73 11.07
CA VAL A 231 9.61 16.39 12.39
C VAL A 231 10.94 16.11 13.10
N PHE A 232 11.67 15.10 12.68
CA PHE A 232 12.95 14.71 13.27
C PHE A 232 14.17 15.42 12.68
N GLY A 233 13.99 16.29 11.67
CA GLY A 233 15.06 16.99 10.97
C GLY A 233 15.84 16.11 9.97
N LYS A 234 15.95 14.79 10.22
CA LYS A 234 16.46 13.78 9.32
C LYS A 234 15.46 12.62 9.28
N GLY A 235 15.27 12.00 8.11
CA GLY A 235 14.32 10.91 7.92
C GLY A 235 13.35 11.19 6.78
N CYS A 236 12.24 10.49 6.78
CA CYS A 236 11.16 10.67 5.81
C CYS A 236 9.86 11.06 6.52
N CYS A 237 9.04 11.84 5.88
CA CYS A 237 7.65 12.05 6.26
C CYS A 237 6.78 11.91 5.02
N ILE A 238 5.79 11.01 5.09
CA ILE A 238 4.77 10.89 4.06
C ILE A 238 3.48 11.47 4.61
N GLU A 239 2.96 12.47 3.91
CA GLU A 239 1.70 13.16 4.21
C GLU A 239 0.64 12.67 3.23
N VAL A 240 -0.54 12.36 3.76
CA VAL A 240 -1.72 11.97 2.99
C VAL A 240 -2.86 12.93 3.37
N ARG A 241 -3.41 13.59 2.36
CA ARG A 241 -4.59 14.45 2.49
C ARG A 241 -5.81 13.70 1.96
N THR A 242 -6.95 13.83 2.62
CA THR A 242 -8.21 13.26 2.15
C THR A 242 -9.37 14.19 2.54
N THR A 243 -10.34 14.36 1.65
CA THR A 243 -11.56 15.13 1.94
C THR A 243 -12.66 14.28 2.54
N GLY A 244 -12.47 12.97 2.67
CA GLY A 244 -13.52 12.01 3.05
C GLY A 244 -14.66 11.90 2.03
N ARG A 245 -14.55 12.58 0.88
CA ARG A 245 -15.53 12.49 -0.21
C ARG A 245 -15.05 11.47 -1.23
N CYS A 246 -15.76 10.36 -1.34
CA CYS A 246 -15.53 9.44 -2.45
C CYS A 246 -15.75 10.19 -3.77
N GLN A 247 -14.89 9.94 -4.77
CA GLN A 247 -15.13 10.48 -6.11
C GLN A 247 -16.50 10.00 -6.64
N PRO A 248 -17.31 10.91 -7.22
CA PRO A 248 -18.70 10.62 -7.60
C PRO A 248 -18.86 9.58 -8.73
N ASP A 249 -17.81 9.19 -9.41
CA ASP A 249 -17.87 8.33 -10.60
C ASP A 249 -17.74 6.82 -10.32
N ASN A 250 -17.89 6.38 -9.07
CA ASN A 250 -17.94 4.95 -8.79
C ASN A 250 -19.41 4.47 -8.71
N PRO A 251 -19.94 3.78 -9.76
CA PRO A 251 -21.34 3.31 -9.81
C PRO A 251 -21.66 2.21 -8.80
N ASN A 252 -20.72 1.76 -7.97
CA ASN A 252 -20.90 0.72 -6.97
C ASN A 252 -21.13 1.27 -5.54
N LYS A 253 -21.84 2.41 -5.41
CA LYS A 253 -22.45 2.79 -4.13
C LYS A 253 -23.79 2.03 -3.97
N LEU A 254 -23.72 0.81 -3.49
CA LEU A 254 -24.83 0.12 -2.82
C LEU A 254 -24.28 -0.84 -1.78
#